data_0dc2a6948497e098b4cd13c298fe1428
#
_entry.id   0dc2a6948497e098b4cd13c298fe1428
#
_cell.length_a   1.000
_cell.length_b   1.000
_cell.length_c   1.000
_cell.angle_alpha   90.00
_cell.angle_beta   90.00
_cell.angle_gamma   90.00
#
_symmetry.space_group_name_H-M   'P 1'
#
loop_
_entity.id
_entity.type
_entity.pdbx_description
1 polymer ?
#
loop_
_entity_poly.entity_id
_entity_poly.type
_entity_poly.pdbx_seq_one_letter_code
_entity_poly.pdbx_strand_id
1 'polypeptide(L)'
;MYIESYGCQMNFSDSEIVASILGEAGYATTRELKEADLVLVNTCSIREKAEQTVRNRLEQFNGIKKSNPNVKVGVLGCMAERLKSKFLEEEKIVDLVAGPDAYKDLPSLVKEVEEGRDAVNVILSKEETYGDIRPVRLQSNGVTAFVSITRGCDNMCTFCVVPFTRGRERSRDPKSILKEMKDLADKGYKEVTLLGQNVDSYLWYGGGPKKDFRKATDLQKKTAITFDKLLDMVASEQPNMRIRFSTSNPQDMTVDVLYVMRKY
;
A
#
# COMPACT_ATOMS: atom_id res chain seq x y z
N MET A 1 -4.51 13.95 -12.31
CA MET A 1 -3.37 13.67 -11.39
C MET A 1 -2.33 12.77 -12.04
N TYR A 2 -1.07 12.97 -11.69
CA TYR A 2 0.07 12.17 -12.10
C TYR A 2 0.68 11.50 -10.86
N ILE A 3 0.97 10.18 -10.90
CA ILE A 3 1.49 9.44 -9.75
C ILE A 3 2.78 8.71 -10.13
N GLU A 4 3.86 8.98 -9.41
CA GLU A 4 5.11 8.23 -9.47
C GLU A 4 5.27 7.36 -8.23
N SER A 5 5.73 6.12 -8.41
CA SER A 5 5.97 5.17 -7.32
C SER A 5 7.44 4.80 -7.25
N TYR A 6 8.04 4.99 -6.10
CA TYR A 6 9.42 4.64 -5.80
C TYR A 6 9.49 3.59 -4.70
N GLY A 7 10.36 2.60 -4.87
CA GLY A 7 10.66 1.64 -3.82
C GLY A 7 10.16 0.23 -4.10
N CYS A 8 9.37 -0.34 -3.18
CA CYS A 8 8.96 -1.75 -3.24
C CYS A 8 7.60 -1.94 -3.92
N GLN A 9 7.26 -3.20 -4.23
CA GLN A 9 5.97 -3.58 -4.82
C GLN A 9 4.77 -3.09 -4.02
N MET A 10 4.90 -2.99 -2.69
CA MET A 10 3.85 -2.47 -1.83
C MET A 10 3.54 -0.99 -2.11
N ASN A 11 4.56 -0.18 -2.46
CA ASN A 11 4.33 1.21 -2.84
C ASN A 11 3.58 1.33 -4.18
N PHE A 12 3.84 0.43 -5.13
CA PHE A 12 3.05 0.37 -6.37
C PHE A 12 1.60 0.00 -6.09
N SER A 13 1.36 -1.01 -5.27
CA SER A 13 0.00 -1.38 -4.82
C SER A 13 -0.69 -0.23 -4.09
N ASP A 14 0.02 0.48 -3.22
CA ASP A 14 -0.48 1.65 -2.51
C ASP A 14 -0.86 2.79 -3.49
N SER A 15 -0.08 3.01 -4.54
CA SER A 15 -0.39 4.02 -5.57
C SER A 15 -1.65 3.69 -6.36
N GLU A 16 -1.93 2.41 -6.59
CA GLU A 16 -3.19 1.95 -7.20
C GLU A 16 -4.40 2.21 -6.29
N ILE A 17 -4.23 2.06 -4.97
CA ILE A 17 -5.24 2.41 -3.96
C ILE A 17 -5.47 3.93 -3.96
N VAL A 18 -4.41 4.72 -3.94
CA VAL A 18 -4.48 6.20 -3.99
C VAL A 18 -5.20 6.67 -5.26
N ALA A 19 -4.88 6.08 -6.40
CA ALA A 19 -5.53 6.41 -7.67
C ALA A 19 -7.04 6.09 -7.65
N SER A 20 -7.43 5.00 -6.97
CA SER A 20 -8.83 4.64 -6.81
C SER A 20 -9.56 5.65 -5.94
N ILE A 21 -9.02 5.97 -4.76
CA ILE A 21 -9.62 6.91 -3.80
C ILE A 21 -9.80 8.30 -4.43
N LEU A 22 -8.76 8.83 -5.08
CA LEU A 22 -8.82 10.14 -5.74
C LEU A 22 -9.69 10.09 -7.01
N GLY A 23 -9.73 8.94 -7.71
CA GLY A 23 -10.63 8.73 -8.84
C GLY A 23 -12.10 8.83 -8.46
N GLU A 24 -12.50 8.27 -7.31
CA GLU A 24 -13.84 8.42 -6.74
C GLU A 24 -14.15 9.86 -6.33
N ALA A 25 -13.12 10.64 -5.98
CA ALA A 25 -13.24 12.08 -5.69
C ALA A 25 -13.21 12.98 -6.96
N GLY A 26 -13.15 12.39 -8.17
CA GLY A 26 -13.24 13.11 -9.43
C GLY A 26 -11.89 13.43 -10.11
N TYR A 27 -10.76 12.93 -9.59
CA TYR A 27 -9.43 13.15 -10.19
C TYR A 27 -9.15 12.08 -11.26
N ALA A 28 -9.01 12.48 -12.52
CA ALA A 28 -8.54 11.60 -13.60
C ALA A 28 -7.02 11.40 -13.54
N THR A 29 -6.55 10.17 -13.84
CA THR A 29 -5.12 9.88 -13.96
C THR A 29 -4.57 10.26 -15.34
N THR A 30 -3.37 10.82 -15.41
CA THR A 30 -2.62 11.04 -16.65
C THR A 30 -1.23 10.40 -16.58
N ARG A 31 -0.66 10.08 -17.74
CA ARG A 31 0.75 9.66 -17.88
C ARG A 31 1.66 10.81 -18.23
N GLU A 32 1.09 11.95 -18.60
CA GLU A 32 1.83 13.13 -19.01
C GLU A 32 1.93 14.11 -17.84
N LEU A 33 3.14 14.24 -17.32
CA LEU A 33 3.42 15.07 -16.15
C LEU A 33 3.03 16.54 -16.36
N LYS A 34 3.15 17.05 -17.60
CA LYS A 34 2.81 18.44 -17.94
C LYS A 34 1.32 18.75 -17.92
N GLU A 35 0.47 17.72 -17.98
CA GLU A 35 -0.99 17.85 -17.96
C GLU A 35 -1.58 17.70 -16.55
N ALA A 36 -0.72 17.48 -15.56
CA ALA A 36 -1.16 17.21 -14.21
C ALA A 36 -1.37 18.50 -13.41
N ASP A 37 -2.51 18.60 -12.74
CA ASP A 37 -2.78 19.62 -11.73
C ASP A 37 -2.33 19.17 -10.34
N LEU A 38 -2.25 17.84 -10.14
CA LEU A 38 -1.79 17.19 -8.91
C LEU A 38 -0.72 16.15 -9.24
N VAL A 39 0.46 16.30 -8.67
CA VAL A 39 1.60 15.38 -8.79
C VAL A 39 1.82 14.70 -7.45
N LEU A 40 1.73 13.37 -7.42
CA LEU A 40 1.92 12.56 -6.22
C LEU A 40 3.14 11.65 -6.36
N VAL A 41 4.00 11.66 -5.36
CA VAL A 41 5.20 10.82 -5.29
C VAL A 41 5.07 9.85 -4.13
N ASN A 42 4.81 8.59 -4.42
CA ASN A 42 4.75 7.55 -3.39
C ASN A 42 6.17 7.00 -3.12
N THR A 43 6.60 7.09 -1.88
CA THR A 43 8.00 7.02 -1.49
C THR A 43 8.30 5.88 -0.53
N CYS A 44 9.53 5.35 -0.63
CA CYS A 44 10.08 4.33 0.27
C CYS A 44 11.13 4.96 1.19
N SER A 45 11.22 4.47 2.43
CA SER A 45 12.19 4.92 3.43
C SER A 45 13.20 3.85 3.84
N ILE A 46 13.32 2.78 3.05
CA ILE A 46 14.15 1.61 3.42
C ILE A 46 15.63 1.84 3.08
N ARG A 47 15.92 2.70 2.08
CA ARG A 47 17.27 2.92 1.58
C ARG A 47 17.53 4.41 1.38
N GLU A 48 18.66 4.90 1.86
CA GLU A 48 19.11 6.29 1.70
C GLU A 48 19.15 6.73 0.22
N LYS A 49 19.62 5.85 -0.66
CA LYS A 49 19.63 6.10 -2.10
C LYS A 49 18.22 6.34 -2.69
N ALA A 50 17.21 5.66 -2.16
CA ALA A 50 15.82 5.88 -2.60
C ALA A 50 15.32 7.27 -2.18
N GLU A 51 15.67 7.72 -0.99
CA GLU A 51 15.37 9.05 -0.50
C GLU A 51 16.02 10.14 -1.35
N GLN A 52 17.32 10.00 -1.66
CA GLN A 52 18.03 10.93 -2.53
C GLN A 52 17.41 11.00 -3.93
N THR A 53 16.99 9.84 -4.48
CA THR A 53 16.31 9.80 -5.79
C THR A 53 15.01 10.61 -5.76
N VAL A 54 14.24 10.50 -4.68
CA VAL A 54 12.99 11.27 -4.51
C VAL A 54 13.30 12.77 -4.40
N ARG A 55 14.29 13.18 -3.60
CA ARG A 55 14.66 14.60 -3.48
C ARG A 55 15.11 15.19 -4.82
N ASN A 56 15.95 14.50 -5.57
CA ASN A 56 16.36 14.92 -6.91
C ASN A 56 15.16 15.03 -7.88
N ARG A 57 14.16 14.17 -7.71
CA ARG A 57 12.94 14.24 -8.53
C ARG A 57 12.07 15.44 -8.17
N LEU A 58 11.94 15.74 -6.88
CA LEU A 58 11.25 16.95 -6.42
C LEU A 58 11.89 18.24 -6.97
N GLU A 59 13.22 18.31 -7.03
CA GLU A 59 13.93 19.44 -7.67
C GLU A 59 13.52 19.60 -9.14
N GLN A 60 13.33 18.51 -9.89
CA GLN A 60 12.88 18.57 -11.29
C GLN A 60 11.45 19.12 -11.41
N PHE A 61 10.58 18.85 -10.43
CA PHE A 61 9.21 19.39 -10.41
C PHE A 61 9.18 20.92 -10.20
N ASN A 62 10.23 21.53 -9.66
CA ASN A 62 10.34 22.98 -9.60
C ASN A 62 10.20 23.65 -10.98
N GLY A 63 10.69 22.97 -12.04
CA GLY A 63 10.51 23.44 -13.41
C GLY A 63 9.04 23.49 -13.84
N ILE A 64 8.24 22.52 -13.39
CA ILE A 64 6.80 22.43 -13.69
C ILE A 64 6.03 23.49 -12.91
N LYS A 65 6.30 23.64 -11.62
CA LYS A 65 5.66 24.67 -10.77
C LYS A 65 5.97 26.10 -11.24
N LYS A 66 7.12 26.32 -11.87
CA LYS A 66 7.46 27.61 -12.53
C LYS A 66 6.61 27.87 -13.77
N SER A 67 6.30 26.85 -14.56
CA SER A 67 5.46 26.95 -15.76
C SER A 67 3.97 26.90 -15.45
N ASN A 68 3.56 26.19 -14.42
CA ASN A 68 2.18 26.14 -13.91
C ASN A 68 2.18 26.24 -12.37
N PRO A 69 2.06 27.47 -11.81
CA PRO A 69 2.09 27.69 -10.36
C PRO A 69 0.93 27.00 -9.59
N ASN A 70 -0.13 26.61 -10.28
CA ASN A 70 -1.29 25.98 -9.67
C ASN A 70 -1.08 24.47 -9.41
N VAL A 71 -0.05 23.85 -10.00
CA VAL A 71 0.26 22.43 -9.76
C VAL A 71 0.56 22.20 -8.28
N LYS A 72 -0.11 21.22 -7.71
CA LYS A 72 0.11 20.76 -6.34
C LYS A 72 1.00 19.52 -6.32
N VAL A 73 1.92 19.47 -5.38
CA VAL A 73 2.88 18.37 -5.23
C VAL A 73 2.70 17.71 -3.86
N GLY A 74 2.39 16.41 -3.87
CA GLY A 74 2.23 15.63 -2.66
C GLY A 74 3.25 14.49 -2.55
N VAL A 75 3.76 14.26 -1.33
CA VAL A 75 4.63 13.13 -1.01
C VAL A 75 3.88 12.14 -0.13
N LEU A 76 3.87 10.87 -0.55
CA LEU A 76 3.13 9.79 0.07
C LEU A 76 4.07 8.68 0.55
N GLY A 77 3.56 7.82 1.43
CA GLY A 77 4.20 6.56 1.78
C GLY A 77 5.17 6.63 2.96
N CYS A 78 6.12 5.68 3.00
CA CYS A 78 6.95 5.48 4.19
C CYS A 78 7.91 6.64 4.50
N MET A 79 8.39 7.35 3.49
CA MET A 79 9.24 8.53 3.69
C MET A 79 8.43 9.69 4.25
N ALA A 80 7.21 9.88 3.74
CA ALA A 80 6.25 10.86 4.26
C ALA A 80 5.97 10.62 5.74
N GLU A 81 5.68 9.37 6.14
CA GLU A 81 5.45 8.99 7.53
C GLU A 81 6.66 9.24 8.43
N ARG A 82 7.86 8.96 7.94
CA ARG A 82 9.10 9.12 8.73
C ARG A 82 9.49 10.57 8.93
N LEU A 83 9.39 11.41 7.90
CA LEU A 83 9.81 12.81 7.93
C LEU A 83 8.71 13.76 8.40
N LYS A 84 7.45 13.40 8.19
CA LYS A 84 6.28 14.17 8.65
C LYS A 84 6.28 15.63 8.17
N SER A 85 5.89 16.56 9.04
CA SER A 85 5.87 18.01 8.73
C SER A 85 7.24 18.57 8.38
N LYS A 86 8.33 17.95 8.89
CA LYS A 86 9.70 18.37 8.54
C LYS A 86 9.95 18.34 7.03
N PHE A 87 9.25 17.46 6.31
CA PHE A 87 9.36 17.40 4.85
C PHE A 87 8.90 18.69 4.17
N LEU A 88 7.83 19.32 4.64
CA LEU A 88 7.36 20.62 4.12
C LEU A 88 8.33 21.75 4.44
N GLU A 89 9.03 21.68 5.56
CA GLU A 89 10.03 22.67 5.95
C GLU A 89 11.28 22.58 5.07
N GLU A 90 11.73 21.37 4.75
CA GLU A 90 12.92 21.09 3.95
C GLU A 90 12.66 21.28 2.43
N GLU A 91 11.49 20.84 1.95
CA GLU A 91 11.16 20.78 0.52
C GLU A 91 9.99 21.73 0.19
N LYS A 92 10.30 23.00 -0.04
CA LYS A 92 9.30 24.06 -0.30
C LYS A 92 8.38 23.84 -1.52
N ILE A 93 8.70 22.86 -2.35
CA ILE A 93 7.85 22.47 -3.49
C ILE A 93 6.68 21.58 -3.06
N VAL A 94 6.79 20.92 -1.92
CA VAL A 94 5.80 19.97 -1.42
C VAL A 94 4.68 20.72 -0.71
N ASP A 95 3.45 20.49 -1.13
CA ASP A 95 2.24 21.09 -0.56
C ASP A 95 1.50 20.10 0.36
N LEU A 96 1.72 18.76 0.16
CA LEU A 96 0.99 17.71 0.85
C LEU A 96 1.90 16.56 1.28
N VAL A 97 1.74 16.08 2.52
CA VAL A 97 2.46 14.92 3.06
C VAL A 97 1.46 13.94 3.68
N ALA A 98 1.40 12.70 3.17
CA ALA A 98 0.50 11.68 3.69
C ALA A 98 1.20 10.33 3.93
N GLY A 99 1.05 9.82 5.15
CA GLY A 99 1.54 8.49 5.54
C GLY A 99 0.76 7.34 4.88
N PRO A 100 1.28 6.09 4.97
CA PRO A 100 0.67 4.93 4.30
C PRO A 100 -0.75 4.59 4.78
N ASP A 101 -1.15 5.04 5.95
CA ASP A 101 -2.47 4.77 6.52
C ASP A 101 -3.44 5.97 6.42
N ALA A 102 -3.01 7.07 5.78
CA ALA A 102 -3.80 8.29 5.62
C ALA A 102 -4.41 8.47 4.21
N TYR A 103 -4.38 7.45 3.35
CA TYR A 103 -4.80 7.62 1.96
C TYR A 103 -6.28 7.91 1.79
N LYS A 104 -7.15 7.44 2.70
CA LYS A 104 -8.59 7.77 2.68
C LYS A 104 -8.87 9.24 2.92
N ASP A 105 -7.95 9.95 3.55
CA ASP A 105 -8.08 11.38 3.82
C ASP A 105 -7.54 12.25 2.67
N LEU A 106 -6.91 11.65 1.65
CA LEU A 106 -6.33 12.39 0.52
C LEU A 106 -7.31 13.36 -0.16
N PRO A 107 -8.59 13.03 -0.38
CA PRO A 107 -9.51 13.98 -0.99
C PRO A 107 -9.66 15.28 -0.17
N SER A 108 -9.72 15.19 1.16
CA SER A 108 -9.79 16.35 2.03
C SER A 108 -8.47 17.12 2.09
N LEU A 109 -7.35 16.40 2.16
CA LEU A 109 -6.01 17.00 2.17
C LEU A 109 -5.71 17.76 0.87
N VAL A 110 -6.09 17.20 -0.28
CA VAL A 110 -5.92 17.88 -1.57
C VAL A 110 -6.76 19.14 -1.63
N LYS A 111 -7.99 19.11 -1.13
CA LYS A 111 -8.85 20.30 -1.06
C LYS A 111 -8.23 21.40 -0.18
N GLU A 112 -7.65 21.06 0.97
CA GLU A 112 -6.94 22.01 1.82
C GLU A 112 -5.79 22.70 1.07
N VAL A 113 -5.04 21.91 0.29
CA VAL A 113 -3.92 22.42 -0.53
C VAL A 113 -4.43 23.29 -1.68
N GLU A 114 -5.55 22.95 -2.30
CA GLU A 114 -6.19 23.79 -3.33
C GLU A 114 -6.67 25.14 -2.76
N GLU A 115 -7.06 25.17 -1.48
CA GLU A 115 -7.40 26.38 -0.74
C GLU A 115 -6.16 27.20 -0.28
N GLY A 116 -4.93 26.73 -0.60
CA GLY A 116 -3.67 27.43 -0.33
C GLY A 116 -3.06 27.15 1.06
N ARG A 117 -3.44 26.05 1.71
CA ARG A 117 -2.86 25.60 2.97
C ARG A 117 -1.99 24.37 2.75
N ASP A 118 -0.91 24.25 3.50
CA ASP A 118 -0.14 23.01 3.53
C ASP A 118 -0.90 21.93 4.31
N ALA A 119 -0.86 20.69 3.83
CA ALA A 119 -1.60 19.58 4.45
C ALA A 119 -0.67 18.43 4.85
N VAL A 120 -0.83 17.95 6.09
CA VAL A 120 -0.05 16.80 6.62
C VAL A 120 -0.99 15.84 7.34
N ASN A 121 -0.97 14.57 6.94
CA ASN A 121 -1.56 13.49 7.72
C ASN A 121 -0.65 12.26 7.74
N VAL A 122 -0.13 11.94 8.91
CA VAL A 122 0.87 10.88 9.16
C VAL A 122 0.44 10.03 10.37
N ILE A 123 -0.76 9.46 10.27
CA ILE A 123 -1.36 8.63 11.31
C ILE A 123 -1.08 7.16 11.01
N LEU A 124 -0.61 6.41 12.02
CA LEU A 124 -0.51 4.95 11.95
C LEU A 124 -1.79 4.30 12.49
N SER A 125 -2.58 3.75 11.59
CA SER A 125 -3.82 3.07 11.93
C SER A 125 -3.56 1.68 12.56
N LYS A 126 -4.50 1.24 13.40
CA LYS A 126 -4.53 -0.14 13.94
C LYS A 126 -5.45 -1.07 13.16
N GLU A 127 -6.28 -0.52 12.27
CA GLU A 127 -7.36 -1.27 11.60
C GLU A 127 -7.30 -1.16 10.08
N GLU A 128 -6.78 -0.04 9.54
CA GLU A 128 -6.83 0.21 8.10
C GLU A 128 -6.02 -0.81 7.28
N THR A 129 -6.70 -1.47 6.37
CA THR A 129 -6.11 -2.43 5.42
C THR A 129 -6.45 -2.11 3.97
N TYR A 130 -7.29 -1.09 3.72
CA TYR A 130 -7.85 -0.73 2.40
C TYR A 130 -8.61 -1.90 1.73
N GLY A 131 -9.16 -2.81 2.54
CA GLY A 131 -9.87 -3.98 2.05
C GLY A 131 -11.19 -3.66 1.35
N ASP A 132 -11.74 -2.49 1.58
CA ASP A 132 -12.94 -1.94 0.96
C ASP A 132 -12.67 -1.22 -0.37
N ILE A 133 -11.42 -0.87 -0.65
CA ILE A 133 -11.03 -0.18 -1.89
C ILE A 133 -10.75 -1.20 -3.00
N ARG A 134 -11.25 -0.92 -4.20
CA ARG A 134 -10.92 -1.66 -5.43
C ARG A 134 -9.81 -0.93 -6.18
N PRO A 135 -8.56 -1.43 -6.18
CA PRO A 135 -7.45 -0.69 -6.77
C PRO A 135 -7.60 -0.51 -8.29
N VAL A 136 -7.32 0.69 -8.77
CA VAL A 136 -7.16 0.98 -10.20
C VAL A 136 -5.77 0.54 -10.64
N ARG A 137 -5.67 -0.25 -11.70
CA ARG A 137 -4.38 -0.77 -12.20
C ARG A 137 -3.68 0.28 -13.06
N LEU A 138 -2.71 0.99 -12.48
CA LEU A 138 -2.03 2.11 -13.12
C LEU A 138 -1.05 1.71 -14.22
N GLN A 139 -0.30 0.63 -14.00
CA GLN A 139 0.73 0.13 -14.94
C GLN A 139 0.47 -1.33 -15.29
N SER A 140 -0.78 -1.64 -15.61
CA SER A 140 -1.17 -3.00 -15.92
C SER A 140 -0.62 -3.46 -17.27
N ASN A 141 0.02 -4.63 -17.27
CA ASN A 141 0.34 -5.39 -18.46
C ASN A 141 -0.79 -6.36 -18.87
N GLY A 142 -1.92 -6.33 -18.16
CA GLY A 142 -3.06 -7.22 -18.37
C GLY A 142 -2.82 -8.68 -17.94
N VAL A 143 -1.62 -9.01 -17.42
CA VAL A 143 -1.23 -10.38 -17.07
C VAL A 143 -0.99 -10.54 -15.57
N THR A 144 -0.29 -9.59 -14.94
CA THR A 144 0.13 -9.68 -13.54
C THR A 144 -0.47 -8.56 -12.71
N ALA A 145 -0.83 -8.87 -11.45
CA ALA A 145 -1.32 -7.88 -10.49
C ALA A 145 -0.75 -8.12 -9.09
N PHE A 146 -0.79 -7.07 -8.26
CA PHE A 146 -0.46 -7.14 -6.84
C PHE A 146 -1.72 -7.09 -6.00
N VAL A 147 -1.79 -7.93 -4.96
CA VAL A 147 -2.88 -7.92 -3.97
C VAL A 147 -2.28 -7.83 -2.56
N SER A 148 -2.51 -6.72 -1.89
CA SER A 148 -2.07 -6.53 -0.51
C SER A 148 -2.95 -7.37 0.43
N ILE A 149 -2.31 -8.23 1.25
CA ILE A 149 -3.00 -9.10 2.22
C ILE A 149 -2.71 -8.73 3.67
N THR A 150 -1.54 -8.10 3.93
CA THR A 150 -1.15 -7.60 5.25
C THR A 150 -0.55 -6.21 5.16
N ARG A 151 -0.66 -5.43 6.24
CA ARG A 151 -0.02 -4.13 6.41
C ARG A 151 0.65 -4.04 7.77
N GLY A 152 1.82 -3.39 7.81
CA GLY A 152 2.64 -3.32 9.01
C GLY A 152 3.38 -4.62 9.32
N CYS A 153 4.20 -4.62 10.35
CA CYS A 153 4.97 -5.79 10.74
C CYS A 153 5.29 -5.72 12.24
N ASP A 154 5.11 -6.82 12.95
CA ASP A 154 5.42 -6.94 14.37
C ASP A 154 6.82 -7.52 14.63
N ASN A 155 7.56 -7.91 13.57
CA ASN A 155 8.96 -8.34 13.67
C ASN A 155 9.86 -7.13 13.81
N MET A 156 10.27 -6.83 15.04
CA MET A 156 11.14 -5.69 15.37
C MET A 156 12.62 -5.98 15.01
N CYS A 157 12.88 -6.30 13.73
CA CYS A 157 14.25 -6.50 13.24
C CYS A 157 15.09 -5.24 13.43
N THR A 158 16.33 -5.38 13.90
CA THR A 158 17.19 -4.28 14.37
C THR A 158 17.39 -3.14 13.36
N PHE A 159 17.41 -3.46 12.05
CA PHE A 159 17.62 -2.49 10.97
C PHE A 159 16.34 -2.02 10.29
N CYS A 160 15.17 -2.54 10.68
CA CYS A 160 13.95 -2.37 9.91
C CYS A 160 13.12 -1.17 10.38
N VAL A 161 12.81 -0.27 9.43
CA VAL A 161 11.97 0.92 9.66
C VAL A 161 10.47 0.64 9.56
N VAL A 162 10.07 -0.51 9.04
CA VAL A 162 8.66 -0.85 8.74
C VAL A 162 7.71 -0.68 9.93
N PRO A 163 8.01 -1.16 11.15
CA PRO A 163 7.12 -0.98 12.30
C PRO A 163 6.83 0.50 12.62
N PHE A 164 7.73 1.40 12.25
CA PHE A 164 7.65 2.83 12.52
C PHE A 164 6.98 3.62 11.37
N THR A 165 6.96 3.06 10.15
CA THR A 165 6.41 3.74 8.96
C THR A 165 5.12 3.11 8.45
N ARG A 166 4.83 1.86 8.82
CA ARG A 166 3.60 1.13 8.45
C ARG A 166 2.85 0.55 9.64
N GLY A 167 3.36 0.80 10.84
CA GLY A 167 2.71 0.43 12.10
C GLY A 167 2.69 -1.07 12.37
N ARG A 168 1.75 -1.45 13.25
CA ARG A 168 1.56 -2.82 13.67
C ARG A 168 0.97 -3.68 12.57
N GLU A 169 1.31 -4.97 12.61
CA GLU A 169 0.80 -5.96 11.68
C GLU A 169 -0.70 -6.15 11.82
N ARG A 170 -1.39 -6.08 10.70
CA ARG A 170 -2.83 -6.33 10.57
C ARG A 170 -3.13 -6.97 9.23
N SER A 171 -4.00 -7.97 9.27
CA SER A 171 -4.38 -8.76 8.10
C SER A 171 -5.69 -8.26 7.51
N ARG A 172 -5.75 -8.22 6.20
CA ARG A 172 -6.95 -7.88 5.43
C ARG A 172 -7.97 -9.03 5.49
N ASP A 173 -9.26 -8.70 5.46
CA ASP A 173 -10.34 -9.69 5.41
C ASP A 173 -10.18 -10.64 4.21
N PRO A 174 -10.15 -11.96 4.43
CA PRO A 174 -10.00 -12.93 3.35
C PRO A 174 -11.10 -12.84 2.30
N LYS A 175 -12.34 -12.50 2.68
CA LYS A 175 -13.44 -12.30 1.72
C LYS A 175 -13.15 -11.16 0.75
N SER A 176 -12.55 -10.08 1.22
CA SER A 176 -12.18 -8.96 0.37
C SER A 176 -11.03 -9.31 -0.58
N ILE A 177 -10.09 -10.16 -0.12
CA ILE A 177 -8.99 -10.69 -0.94
C ILE A 177 -9.55 -11.58 -2.05
N LEU A 178 -10.40 -12.55 -1.71
CA LEU A 178 -11.03 -13.46 -2.70
C LEU A 178 -11.86 -12.70 -3.74
N LYS A 179 -12.59 -11.66 -3.31
CA LYS A 179 -13.34 -10.80 -4.22
C LYS A 179 -12.42 -10.08 -5.21
N GLU A 180 -11.31 -9.51 -4.73
CA GLU A 180 -10.34 -8.85 -5.61
C GLU A 180 -9.68 -9.86 -6.56
N MET A 181 -9.33 -11.06 -6.07
CA MET A 181 -8.79 -12.14 -6.90
C MET A 181 -9.76 -12.56 -8.02
N LYS A 182 -11.05 -12.67 -7.69
CA LYS A 182 -12.09 -12.97 -8.67
C LYS A 182 -12.21 -11.84 -9.70
N ASP A 183 -12.26 -10.57 -9.27
CA ASP A 183 -12.33 -9.43 -10.18
C ASP A 183 -11.12 -9.39 -11.16
N LEU A 184 -9.94 -9.80 -10.71
CA LEU A 184 -8.75 -9.91 -11.55
C LEU A 184 -8.86 -11.08 -12.54
N ALA A 185 -9.33 -12.24 -12.09
CA ALA A 185 -9.55 -13.40 -12.97
C ALA A 185 -10.57 -13.09 -14.05
N ASP A 186 -11.69 -12.44 -13.70
CA ASP A 186 -12.75 -12.02 -14.64
C ASP A 186 -12.23 -11.01 -15.68
N LYS A 187 -11.23 -10.19 -15.32
CA LYS A 187 -10.52 -9.27 -16.24
C LYS A 187 -9.40 -9.94 -17.05
N GLY A 188 -9.19 -11.25 -16.90
CA GLY A 188 -8.23 -12.02 -17.68
C GLY A 188 -6.81 -12.06 -17.14
N TYR A 189 -6.53 -11.55 -15.94
CA TYR A 189 -5.21 -11.67 -15.30
C TYR A 189 -4.84 -13.13 -15.06
N LYS A 190 -3.56 -13.46 -15.22
CA LYS A 190 -3.02 -14.83 -15.14
C LYS A 190 -2.12 -15.07 -13.95
N GLU A 191 -1.63 -14.00 -13.34
CA GLU A 191 -0.72 -14.09 -12.20
C GLU A 191 -1.07 -13.01 -11.16
N VAL A 192 -1.08 -13.39 -9.90
CA VAL A 192 -1.18 -12.46 -8.78
C VAL A 192 -0.03 -12.71 -7.80
N THR A 193 0.58 -11.63 -7.32
CA THR A 193 1.50 -11.68 -6.19
C THR A 193 0.82 -11.12 -4.94
N LEU A 194 0.65 -11.95 -3.92
CA LEU A 194 0.19 -11.55 -2.61
C LEU A 194 1.30 -10.76 -1.91
N LEU A 195 0.97 -9.56 -1.42
CA LEU A 195 1.94 -8.64 -0.83
C LEU A 195 1.65 -8.37 0.65
N GLY A 196 2.73 -8.20 1.39
CA GLY A 196 2.76 -7.74 2.77
C GLY A 196 4.16 -7.31 3.17
N GLN A 197 4.37 -6.96 4.42
CA GLN A 197 5.70 -6.76 4.99
C GLN A 197 6.28 -8.07 5.57
N ASN A 198 5.39 -9.02 5.86
CA ASN A 198 5.66 -10.41 6.19
C ASN A 198 4.39 -11.20 5.88
N VAL A 199 4.31 -11.83 4.71
CA VAL A 199 3.07 -12.49 4.25
C VAL A 199 2.77 -13.76 5.01
N ASP A 200 3.80 -14.51 5.42
CA ASP A 200 3.66 -15.79 6.12
C ASP A 200 3.01 -15.63 7.50
N SER A 201 3.08 -14.43 8.06
CA SER A 201 2.50 -14.11 9.35
C SER A 201 1.02 -13.70 9.28
N TYR A 202 0.39 -13.74 8.10
CA TYR A 202 -1.03 -13.43 7.94
C TYR A 202 -1.88 -14.17 8.96
N LEU A 203 -2.71 -13.41 9.69
CA LEU A 203 -3.61 -13.93 10.70
C LEU A 203 -4.85 -13.03 10.78
N TRP A 204 -5.95 -13.48 10.19
CA TRP A 204 -7.22 -12.77 10.30
C TRP A 204 -8.16 -13.47 11.30
N TYR A 205 -8.70 -12.71 12.25
CA TYR A 205 -9.59 -13.21 13.29
C TYR A 205 -10.79 -12.27 13.54
N GLY A 206 -11.16 -11.49 12.51
CA GLY A 206 -12.23 -10.51 12.56
C GLY A 206 -11.75 -9.05 12.48
N GLY A 207 -10.44 -8.83 12.29
CA GLY A 207 -9.81 -7.50 12.17
C GLY A 207 -8.94 -7.12 13.37
N GLY A 208 -8.29 -5.96 13.27
CA GLY A 208 -7.39 -5.42 14.28
C GLY A 208 -5.94 -5.93 14.21
N PRO A 209 -5.05 -5.45 15.10
CA PRO A 209 -3.65 -5.80 15.11
C PRO A 209 -3.41 -7.25 15.51
N LYS A 210 -2.52 -7.95 14.81
CA LYS A 210 -2.15 -9.36 15.10
C LYS A 210 -1.77 -9.58 16.56
N LYS A 211 -1.04 -8.66 17.19
CA LYS A 211 -0.64 -8.77 18.61
C LYS A 211 -1.81 -8.92 19.58
N ASP A 212 -3.00 -8.45 19.21
CA ASP A 212 -4.20 -8.53 20.06
C ASP A 212 -4.92 -9.88 19.95
N PHE A 213 -4.50 -10.78 19.04
CA PHE A 213 -5.05 -12.12 18.89
C PHE A 213 -5.00 -12.95 20.19
N ARG A 214 -3.99 -12.74 21.04
CA ARG A 214 -3.94 -13.39 22.36
C ARG A 214 -5.14 -13.06 23.24
N LYS A 215 -5.80 -11.92 23.04
CA LYS A 215 -7.01 -11.47 23.75
C LYS A 215 -8.30 -11.86 23.01
N ALA A 216 -8.19 -12.50 21.85
CA ALA A 216 -9.34 -12.93 21.05
C ALA A 216 -10.18 -13.97 21.80
N THR A 217 -11.47 -13.97 21.53
CA THR A 217 -12.41 -14.97 22.06
C THR A 217 -12.08 -16.36 21.53
N ASP A 218 -12.58 -17.42 22.21
CA ASP A 218 -12.37 -18.79 21.75
C ASP A 218 -12.98 -19.04 20.37
N LEU A 219 -14.09 -18.37 20.04
CA LEU A 219 -14.68 -18.44 18.69
C LEU A 219 -13.74 -17.83 17.67
N GLN A 220 -13.21 -16.64 17.91
CA GLN A 220 -12.24 -15.97 17.02
C GLN A 220 -10.99 -16.81 16.82
N LYS A 221 -10.46 -17.44 17.88
CA LYS A 221 -9.29 -18.33 17.79
C LYS A 221 -9.58 -19.56 16.94
N LYS A 222 -10.76 -20.18 17.08
CA LYS A 222 -11.17 -21.35 16.30
C LYS A 222 -11.42 -21.02 14.82
N THR A 223 -11.95 -19.84 14.53
CA THR A 223 -12.29 -19.40 13.17
C THR A 223 -11.19 -18.57 12.49
N ALA A 224 -10.07 -18.37 13.15
CA ALA A 224 -8.94 -17.62 12.60
C ALA A 224 -8.41 -18.25 11.31
N ILE A 225 -8.09 -17.39 10.36
CA ILE A 225 -7.52 -17.76 9.06
C ILE A 225 -6.06 -17.35 9.05
N THR A 226 -5.20 -18.35 8.98
CA THR A 226 -3.74 -18.25 8.86
C THR A 226 -3.32 -18.20 7.39
N PHE A 227 -2.04 -17.95 7.12
CA PHE A 227 -1.55 -17.81 5.74
C PHE A 227 -1.77 -19.07 4.90
N ASP A 228 -1.52 -20.26 5.45
CA ASP A 228 -1.79 -21.55 4.81
C ASP A 228 -3.24 -21.69 4.37
N LYS A 229 -4.19 -21.35 5.26
CA LYS A 229 -5.63 -21.39 4.96
C LYS A 229 -6.00 -20.35 3.88
N LEU A 230 -5.48 -19.13 3.97
CA LEU A 230 -5.72 -18.13 2.94
C LEU A 230 -5.18 -18.58 1.59
N LEU A 231 -3.96 -19.13 1.56
CA LEU A 231 -3.34 -19.60 0.33
C LEU A 231 -4.14 -20.75 -0.30
N ASP A 232 -4.63 -21.70 0.52
CA ASP A 232 -5.51 -22.79 0.05
C ASP A 232 -6.83 -22.25 -0.52
N MET A 233 -7.47 -21.28 0.15
CA MET A 233 -8.69 -20.62 -0.32
C MET A 233 -8.47 -19.94 -1.68
N VAL A 234 -7.42 -19.13 -1.80
CA VAL A 234 -7.11 -18.38 -3.02
C VAL A 234 -6.79 -19.33 -4.18
N ALA A 235 -5.96 -20.35 -3.94
CA ALA A 235 -5.55 -21.31 -4.97
C ALA A 235 -6.72 -22.20 -5.42
N SER A 236 -7.59 -22.63 -4.49
CA SER A 236 -8.77 -23.44 -4.83
C SER A 236 -9.82 -22.68 -5.62
N GLU A 237 -10.04 -21.38 -5.31
CA GLU A 237 -11.01 -20.56 -6.05
C GLU A 237 -10.50 -20.08 -7.42
N GLN A 238 -9.16 -20.00 -7.58
CA GLN A 238 -8.54 -19.49 -8.82
C GLN A 238 -7.53 -20.51 -9.40
N PRO A 239 -7.97 -21.73 -9.80
CA PRO A 239 -7.07 -22.81 -10.22
C PRO A 239 -6.28 -22.51 -11.50
N ASN A 240 -6.72 -21.56 -12.31
CA ASN A 240 -6.07 -21.15 -13.56
C ASN A 240 -5.17 -19.92 -13.39
N MET A 241 -4.98 -19.42 -12.18
CA MET A 241 -4.16 -18.25 -11.87
C MET A 241 -2.89 -18.67 -11.14
N ARG A 242 -1.75 -18.20 -11.58
CA ARG A 242 -0.50 -18.37 -10.83
C ARG A 242 -0.54 -17.48 -9.60
N ILE A 243 -0.46 -18.10 -8.42
CA ILE A 243 -0.38 -17.39 -7.16
C ILE A 243 1.09 -17.34 -6.72
N ARG A 244 1.55 -16.14 -6.46
CA ARG A 244 2.87 -15.86 -5.88
C ARG A 244 2.69 -15.09 -4.59
N PHE A 245 3.69 -15.11 -3.75
CA PHE A 245 3.77 -14.25 -2.57
C PHE A 245 5.19 -13.75 -2.39
N SER A 246 5.34 -12.63 -1.70
CA SER A 246 6.62 -11.96 -1.52
C SER A 246 6.77 -11.49 -0.09
N THR A 247 8.02 -11.41 0.37
CA THR A 247 8.37 -10.95 1.72
C THR A 247 8.07 -11.99 2.80
N SER A 248 8.55 -13.22 2.58
CA SER A 248 8.51 -14.31 3.55
C SER A 248 9.57 -14.14 4.64
N ASN A 249 9.21 -14.49 5.87
CA ASN A 249 10.15 -14.62 6.98
C ASN A 249 10.27 -16.11 7.37
N PRO A 250 11.47 -16.69 7.38
CA PRO A 250 11.66 -18.11 7.72
C PRO A 250 11.06 -18.53 9.07
N GLN A 251 10.93 -17.62 10.04
CA GLN A 251 10.32 -17.91 11.33
C GLN A 251 8.80 -18.16 11.26
N ASP A 252 8.13 -17.56 10.27
CA ASP A 252 6.69 -17.63 10.10
C ASP A 252 6.27 -18.62 8.99
N MET A 253 7.25 -19.13 8.20
CA MET A 253 7.00 -20.16 7.19
C MET A 253 6.71 -21.51 7.86
N THR A 254 5.46 -21.93 7.83
CA THR A 254 5.03 -23.19 8.45
C THR A 254 5.05 -24.35 7.46
N VAL A 255 5.09 -25.58 7.99
CA VAL A 255 5.00 -26.80 7.18
C VAL A 255 3.65 -26.87 6.44
N ASP A 256 2.58 -26.32 7.01
CA ASP A 256 1.26 -26.29 6.39
C ASP A 256 1.25 -25.44 5.11
N VAL A 257 1.98 -24.30 5.09
CA VAL A 257 2.18 -23.51 3.87
C VAL A 257 2.86 -24.35 2.77
N LEU A 258 3.89 -25.13 3.12
CA LEU A 258 4.59 -26.01 2.17
C LEU A 258 3.67 -27.12 1.63
N TYR A 259 2.78 -27.65 2.47
CA TYR A 259 1.77 -28.62 2.03
C TYR A 259 0.79 -28.01 1.02
N VAL A 260 0.31 -26.79 1.26
CA VAL A 260 -0.55 -26.08 0.31
C VAL A 260 0.18 -25.83 -1.00
N MET A 261 1.44 -25.34 -0.97
CA MET A 261 2.25 -25.14 -2.17
C MET A 261 2.47 -26.43 -2.97
N ARG A 262 2.57 -27.59 -2.29
CA ARG A 262 2.68 -28.89 -2.95
C ARG A 262 1.37 -29.35 -3.59
N LYS A 263 0.23 -28.93 -3.04
CA LYS A 263 -1.11 -29.34 -3.48
C LYS A 263 -1.51 -28.68 -4.78
N TYR A 264 -1.08 -27.45 -5.00
CA TYR A 264 -1.39 -26.63 -6.17
C TYR A 264 -0.16 -26.30 -7.02
#